data_82d6c60215a4326ca87fad6291b82b23
#
_entry.id   82d6c60215a4326ca87fad6291b82b23
#
_cell.length_a   1.000
_cell.length_b   1.000
_cell.length_c   1.000
_cell.angle_alpha   90.00
_cell.angle_beta   90.00
_cell.angle_gamma   90.00
#
_symmetry.space_group_name_H-M   'P 1'
#
loop_
_entity.id
_entity.type
_entity.pdbx_description
1 polymer ?
#
loop_
_entity_poly.entity_id
_entity_poly.type
_entity_poly.pdbx_seq_one_letter_code
_entity_poly.pdbx_strand_id
1 'polypeptide(L)'
;GNPGKDYAATRHNVGFMVLNRLAKRLGVEWEASKKFTARLAKGRQDGNTVFLSKPQGYMNLSGQSVAPLAQYYQIPNGLVMVVVDDLDLPLGAIRMRPGGGTGGHRGLDSIQGSLGKDDFPRLRLGIGRPEPNRDVSGFVLGKFADPETGLLEKVLDTAADQPARGGMEGR
;
A
#
# COMPACT_ATOMS: atom_id res chain seq x y z
N GLY A 1 -4.17 -2.45 -3.23
CA GLY A 1 -4.55 -3.86 -3.39
C GLY A 1 -5.97 -4.05 -3.84
N ASN A 2 -6.31 -5.26 -4.18
CA ASN A 2 -7.67 -5.66 -4.55
C ASN A 2 -8.28 -6.51 -3.44
N PRO A 3 -9.61 -6.39 -3.19
CA PRO A 3 -10.26 -7.13 -2.12
C PRO A 3 -10.47 -8.60 -2.49
N GLY A 4 -10.63 -9.42 -1.46
CA GLY A 4 -11.02 -10.82 -1.59
C GLY A 4 -9.86 -11.80 -1.59
N LYS A 5 -10.19 -13.06 -1.35
CA LYS A 5 -9.21 -14.15 -1.21
C LYS A 5 -8.45 -14.42 -2.52
N ASP A 6 -9.08 -14.20 -3.65
CA ASP A 6 -8.47 -14.48 -4.96
C ASP A 6 -7.30 -13.57 -5.25
N TYR A 7 -7.25 -12.38 -4.65
CA TYR A 7 -6.20 -11.40 -4.86
C TYR A 7 -5.20 -11.31 -3.71
N ALA A 8 -5.50 -11.93 -2.56
CA ALA A 8 -4.74 -11.73 -1.32
C ALA A 8 -3.24 -12.02 -1.45
N ALA A 9 -2.87 -13.02 -2.25
CA ALA A 9 -1.47 -13.44 -2.42
C ALA A 9 -0.88 -12.97 -3.76
N THR A 10 -1.53 -12.05 -4.47
CA THR A 10 -1.03 -11.56 -5.75
C THR A 10 0.04 -10.49 -5.57
N ARG A 11 0.87 -10.28 -6.60
CA ARG A 11 1.91 -9.24 -6.61
C ARG A 11 1.32 -7.85 -6.39
N HIS A 12 0.16 -7.58 -6.98
CA HIS A 12 -0.52 -6.29 -6.86
C HIS A 12 -0.99 -6.00 -5.43
N ASN A 13 -1.10 -7.01 -4.58
CA ASN A 13 -1.51 -6.87 -3.19
C ASN A 13 -0.34 -6.83 -2.19
N VAL A 14 0.89 -6.65 -2.67
CA VAL A 14 2.04 -6.56 -1.78
C VAL A 14 1.90 -5.43 -0.75
N GLY A 15 1.26 -4.33 -1.12
CA GLY A 15 0.96 -3.24 -0.19
C GLY A 15 0.07 -3.68 0.97
N PHE A 16 -0.99 -4.45 0.69
CA PHE A 16 -1.86 -5.03 1.73
C PHE A 16 -1.07 -6.00 2.62
N MET A 17 -0.15 -6.76 2.05
CA MET A 17 0.69 -7.68 2.82
C MET A 17 1.57 -6.93 3.82
N VAL A 18 2.14 -5.79 3.42
CA VAL A 18 2.93 -4.92 4.32
C VAL A 18 2.07 -4.41 5.47
N LEU A 19 0.87 -3.91 5.16
CA LEU A 19 -0.04 -3.40 6.19
C LEU A 19 -0.49 -4.50 7.15
N ASN A 20 -0.73 -5.72 6.66
CA ASN A 20 -1.04 -6.85 7.52
C ASN A 20 0.11 -7.14 8.48
N ARG A 21 1.35 -7.08 8.00
CA ARG A 21 2.55 -7.27 8.83
C ARG A 21 2.67 -6.17 9.87
N LEU A 22 2.43 -4.92 9.47
CA LEU A 22 2.47 -3.77 10.38
C LEU A 22 1.38 -3.84 11.45
N ALA A 23 0.15 -4.19 11.07
CA ALA A 23 -0.95 -4.37 12.03
C ALA A 23 -0.60 -5.42 13.09
N LYS A 24 0.00 -6.53 12.67
CA LYS A 24 0.45 -7.58 13.58
C LYS A 24 1.51 -7.07 14.55
N ARG A 25 2.46 -6.26 14.08
CA ARG A 25 3.49 -5.65 14.95
C ARG A 25 2.92 -4.66 15.95
N LEU A 26 1.90 -3.90 15.54
CA LEU A 26 1.21 -2.95 16.41
C LEU A 26 0.20 -3.62 17.36
N GLY A 27 -0.07 -4.91 17.17
CA GLY A 27 -1.03 -5.65 17.99
C GLY A 27 -2.47 -5.22 17.77
N VAL A 28 -2.81 -4.76 16.56
CA VAL A 28 -4.14 -4.25 16.23
C VAL A 28 -4.84 -5.16 15.23
N GLU A 29 -6.16 -5.15 15.27
CA GLU A 29 -7.01 -5.96 14.41
C GLU A 29 -7.72 -5.11 13.38
N TRP A 30 -8.09 -5.75 12.26
CA TRP A 30 -8.81 -5.12 11.18
C TRP A 30 -10.31 -5.17 11.42
N GLU A 31 -10.99 -4.04 11.19
CA GLU A 31 -12.44 -3.94 11.23
C GLU A 31 -12.97 -3.43 9.89
N ALA A 32 -14.10 -4.00 9.45
CA ALA A 32 -14.74 -3.55 8.23
C ALA A 32 -15.39 -2.18 8.45
N SER A 33 -15.18 -1.26 7.53
CA SER A 33 -15.79 0.07 7.53
C SER A 33 -16.61 0.25 6.26
N LYS A 34 -17.92 0.30 6.38
CA LYS A 34 -18.79 0.63 5.25
C LYS A 34 -18.66 2.07 4.84
N LYS A 35 -18.48 2.97 5.82
CA LYS A 35 -18.36 4.41 5.60
C LYS A 35 -17.23 4.75 4.64
N PHE A 36 -16.08 4.08 4.78
CA PHE A 36 -14.90 4.35 3.98
C PHE A 36 -14.61 3.27 2.95
N THR A 37 -15.48 2.27 2.82
CA THR A 37 -15.28 1.12 1.92
C THR A 37 -13.87 0.55 2.08
N ALA A 38 -13.54 0.20 3.32
CA ALA A 38 -12.19 -0.25 3.67
C ALA A 38 -12.23 -1.21 4.85
N ARG A 39 -11.14 -1.92 5.04
CA ARG A 39 -10.81 -2.53 6.33
C ARG A 39 -9.82 -1.62 7.01
N LEU A 40 -10.12 -1.25 8.24
CA LEU A 40 -9.35 -0.28 9.00
C LEU A 40 -8.79 -0.92 10.26
N ALA A 41 -7.57 -0.51 10.60
CA ALA A 41 -6.98 -0.80 11.91
C ALA A 41 -6.47 0.52 12.49
N LYS A 42 -6.63 0.69 13.79
CA LYS A 42 -6.21 1.88 14.51
C LYS A 42 -5.27 1.47 15.62
N GLY A 43 -4.09 2.04 15.62
CA GLY A 43 -3.08 1.78 16.63
C GLY A 43 -2.43 3.04 17.14
N ARG A 44 -1.48 2.86 18.04
CA ARG A 44 -0.68 3.97 18.55
C ARG A 44 0.79 3.62 18.42
N GLN A 45 1.56 4.61 18.01
CA GLN A 45 3.01 4.48 17.90
C GLN A 45 3.64 5.80 18.34
N ASP A 46 4.53 5.70 19.32
CA ASP A 46 5.23 6.89 19.88
C ASP A 46 4.27 8.01 20.30
N GLY A 47 3.13 7.63 20.91
CA GLY A 47 2.13 8.59 21.39
C GLY A 47 1.18 9.11 20.31
N ASN A 48 1.36 8.72 19.06
CA ASN A 48 0.52 9.17 17.95
C ASN A 48 -0.42 8.08 17.47
N THR A 49 -1.62 8.50 17.04
CA THR A 49 -2.59 7.58 16.43
C THR A 49 -2.19 7.29 15.00
N VAL A 50 -2.17 6.02 14.64
CA VAL A 50 -1.89 5.55 13.28
C VAL A 50 -3.10 4.82 12.75
N PHE A 51 -3.58 5.21 11.57
CA PHE A 51 -4.65 4.52 10.86
C PHE A 51 -4.04 3.69 9.74
N LEU A 52 -4.40 2.41 9.70
CA LEU A 52 -4.06 1.53 8.58
C LEU A 52 -5.32 1.27 7.79
N SER A 53 -5.26 1.44 6.48
CA SER A 53 -6.42 1.25 5.61
C SER A 53 -6.09 0.32 4.46
N LYS A 54 -6.92 -0.70 4.29
CA LYS A 54 -6.95 -1.53 3.09
C LYS A 54 -8.25 -1.24 2.36
N PRO A 55 -8.23 -0.38 1.31
CA PRO A 55 -9.43 -0.11 0.52
C PRO A 55 -10.05 -1.40 -0.01
N GLN A 56 -11.37 -1.52 0.06
CA GLN A 56 -12.10 -2.72 -0.36
C GLN A 56 -12.81 -2.57 -1.70
N GLY A 57 -12.64 -1.43 -2.38
CA GLY A 57 -12.90 -1.33 -3.81
C GLY A 57 -11.73 -1.91 -4.59
N TYR A 58 -11.89 -2.12 -5.88
CA TYR A 58 -10.78 -2.55 -6.71
C TYR A 58 -9.70 -1.44 -6.78
N MET A 59 -8.49 -1.81 -7.20
CA MET A 59 -7.31 -0.94 -7.18
C MET A 59 -7.57 0.45 -7.77
N ASN A 60 -8.27 0.52 -8.89
CA ASN A 60 -8.59 1.77 -9.58
C ASN A 60 -9.62 2.66 -8.84
N LEU A 61 -10.16 2.18 -7.72
CA LEU A 61 -11.11 2.92 -6.88
C LEU A 61 -10.52 3.29 -5.52
N SER A 62 -9.22 3.09 -5.32
CA SER A 62 -8.56 3.30 -4.03
C SER A 62 -8.76 4.70 -3.47
N GLY A 63 -8.76 5.72 -4.34
CA GLY A 63 -8.95 7.12 -3.92
C GLY A 63 -10.31 7.40 -3.32
N GLN A 64 -11.35 6.65 -3.73
CA GLN A 64 -12.69 6.79 -3.17
C GLN A 64 -12.78 6.35 -1.71
N SER A 65 -11.81 5.57 -1.25
CA SER A 65 -11.68 5.18 0.15
C SER A 65 -10.72 6.09 0.90
N VAL A 66 -9.54 6.35 0.34
CA VAL A 66 -8.47 7.08 1.01
C VAL A 66 -8.83 8.55 1.25
N ALA A 67 -9.38 9.24 0.26
CA ALA A 67 -9.65 10.67 0.38
C ALA A 67 -10.72 10.97 1.45
N PRO A 68 -11.89 10.30 1.49
CA PRO A 68 -12.85 10.53 2.55
C PRO A 68 -12.31 10.21 3.95
N LEU A 69 -11.51 9.17 4.08
CA LEU A 69 -10.89 8.81 5.35
C LEU A 69 -9.93 9.90 5.84
N ALA A 70 -9.03 10.36 4.97
CA ALA A 70 -8.09 11.42 5.30
C ALA A 70 -8.82 12.72 5.65
N GLN A 71 -9.86 13.07 4.91
CA GLN A 71 -10.66 14.25 5.15
C GLN A 71 -11.40 14.19 6.50
N TYR A 72 -12.01 13.05 6.79
CA TYR A 72 -12.78 12.87 8.04
C TYR A 72 -11.89 13.04 9.28
N TYR A 73 -10.70 12.48 9.27
CA TYR A 73 -9.75 12.59 10.39
C TYR A 73 -8.79 13.76 10.24
N GLN A 74 -9.00 14.62 9.25
CA GLN A 74 -8.20 15.83 9.00
C GLN A 74 -6.70 15.52 8.87
N ILE A 75 -6.39 14.47 8.14
CA ILE A 75 -5.01 14.05 7.89
C ILE A 75 -4.49 14.78 6.65
N PRO A 76 -3.45 15.61 6.77
CA PRO A 76 -2.88 16.28 5.62
C PRO A 76 -2.20 15.28 4.68
N ASN A 77 -2.10 15.63 3.39
CA ASN A 77 -1.52 14.75 2.38
C ASN A 77 -0.12 14.25 2.75
N GLY A 78 0.70 15.10 3.35
CA GLY A 78 2.06 14.72 3.76
C GLY A 78 2.12 13.61 4.80
N LEU A 79 1.01 13.34 5.51
CA LEU A 79 0.90 12.27 6.50
C LEU A 79 0.09 11.07 6.00
N VAL A 80 -0.27 11.05 4.71
CA VAL A 80 -0.91 9.90 4.06
C VAL A 80 0.17 9.13 3.31
N MET A 81 0.59 8.00 3.86
CA MET A 81 1.56 7.15 3.18
C MET A 81 0.85 6.04 2.43
N VAL A 82 1.14 5.92 1.15
CA VAL A 82 0.58 4.88 0.28
C VAL A 82 1.64 3.83 -0.02
N VAL A 83 1.33 2.58 0.27
CA VAL A 83 2.24 1.45 0.04
C VAL A 83 1.78 0.71 -1.21
N VAL A 84 2.64 0.66 -2.22
CA VAL A 84 2.28 0.17 -3.56
C VAL A 84 3.35 -0.74 -4.15
N ASP A 85 2.92 -1.60 -5.08
CA ASP A 85 3.79 -2.39 -5.93
C ASP A 85 4.40 -1.52 -7.04
N ASP A 86 5.59 -1.88 -7.51
CA ASP A 86 6.29 -1.17 -8.57
C ASP A 86 6.96 -2.16 -9.54
N LEU A 87 6.50 -2.14 -10.78
CA LEU A 87 7.04 -2.97 -11.87
C LEU A 87 8.45 -2.56 -12.28
N ASP A 88 8.83 -1.31 -12.04
CA ASP A 88 10.12 -0.78 -12.47
C ASP A 88 11.25 -1.05 -11.48
N LEU A 89 10.92 -1.63 -10.34
CA LEU A 89 11.90 -2.04 -9.33
C LEU A 89 11.97 -3.56 -9.26
N PRO A 90 13.18 -4.13 -9.15
CA PRO A 90 13.32 -5.57 -8.97
C PRO A 90 12.71 -6.02 -7.63
N LEU A 91 12.29 -7.27 -7.55
CA LEU A 91 11.84 -7.85 -6.30
C LEU A 91 12.96 -7.74 -5.26
N GLY A 92 12.63 -7.22 -4.09
CA GLY A 92 13.58 -6.95 -3.01
C GLY A 92 13.92 -5.47 -2.86
N ALA A 93 13.69 -4.65 -3.89
CA ALA A 93 13.93 -3.21 -3.80
C ALA A 93 12.76 -2.50 -3.12
N ILE A 94 13.08 -1.54 -2.28
CA ILE A 94 12.11 -0.69 -1.58
C ILE A 94 12.53 0.74 -1.80
N ARG A 95 11.60 1.61 -2.20
CA ARG A 95 11.91 3.02 -2.45
C ARG A 95 10.85 3.92 -1.85
N MET A 96 11.30 4.86 -1.03
CA MET A 96 10.44 5.90 -0.45
C MET A 96 10.51 7.15 -1.32
N ARG A 97 9.35 7.74 -1.62
CA ARG A 97 9.23 9.02 -2.32
C ARG A 97 8.25 9.92 -1.57
N PRO A 98 8.56 11.22 -1.39
CA PRO A 98 7.64 12.13 -0.70
C PRO A 98 6.43 12.54 -1.55
N GLY A 99 6.48 12.33 -2.85
CA GLY A 99 5.45 12.67 -3.81
C GLY A 99 5.88 12.32 -5.22
N GLY A 100 5.20 12.88 -6.19
CA GLY A 100 5.57 12.77 -7.61
C GLY A 100 4.56 11.99 -8.45
N GLY A 101 4.99 11.58 -9.65
CA GLY A 101 4.14 10.90 -10.60
C GLY A 101 3.69 9.51 -10.14
N THR A 102 2.67 8.99 -10.81
CA THR A 102 2.08 7.69 -10.44
C THR A 102 2.75 6.51 -11.15
N GLY A 103 3.53 6.78 -12.20
CA GLY A 103 4.15 5.72 -13.00
C GLY A 103 3.14 4.80 -13.68
N GLY A 104 1.90 5.26 -13.86
CA GLY A 104 0.82 4.46 -14.45
C GLY A 104 0.15 3.49 -13.48
N HIS A 105 0.52 3.52 -12.20
CA HIS A 105 -0.13 2.69 -11.19
C HIS A 105 -1.57 3.17 -10.95
N ARG A 106 -2.55 2.29 -11.19
CA ARG A 106 -3.97 2.67 -11.14
C ARG A 106 -4.44 3.10 -9.76
N GLY A 107 -3.91 2.49 -8.71
CA GLY A 107 -4.22 2.89 -7.34
C GLY A 107 -3.70 4.28 -7.02
N LEU A 108 -2.47 4.59 -7.42
CA LEU A 108 -1.90 5.93 -7.25
C LEU A 108 -2.65 6.97 -8.08
N ASP A 109 -3.03 6.63 -9.32
CA ASP A 109 -3.84 7.52 -10.16
C ASP A 109 -5.15 7.88 -9.46
N SER A 110 -5.83 6.89 -8.91
CA SER A 110 -7.09 7.08 -8.19
C SER A 110 -6.93 7.95 -6.95
N ILE A 111 -5.90 7.69 -6.15
CA ILE A 111 -5.64 8.45 -4.91
C ILE A 111 -5.26 9.89 -5.26
N GLN A 112 -4.38 10.09 -6.23
CA GLN A 112 -3.98 11.42 -6.68
C GLN A 112 -5.17 12.22 -7.20
N GLY A 113 -6.03 11.60 -8.00
CA GLY A 113 -7.24 12.24 -8.49
C GLY A 113 -8.19 12.65 -7.38
N SER A 114 -8.35 11.82 -6.37
CA SER A 114 -9.27 12.09 -5.25
C SER A 114 -8.70 13.08 -4.24
N LEU A 115 -7.39 13.06 -3.97
CA LEU A 115 -6.74 14.02 -3.09
C LEU A 115 -6.47 15.37 -3.78
N GLY A 116 -6.48 15.39 -5.11
CA GLY A 116 -6.25 16.59 -5.91
C GLY A 116 -4.81 17.02 -6.05
N LYS A 117 -3.86 16.33 -5.42
CA LYS A 117 -2.43 16.63 -5.46
C LYS A 117 -1.61 15.34 -5.39
N ASP A 118 -0.33 15.44 -5.73
CA ASP A 118 0.63 14.34 -5.71
C ASP A 118 1.59 14.39 -4.51
N ASP A 119 1.32 15.25 -3.52
CA ASP A 119 2.20 15.56 -2.39
C ASP A 119 2.02 14.62 -1.19
N PHE A 120 1.63 13.39 -1.43
CA PHE A 120 1.57 12.35 -0.41
C PHE A 120 2.74 11.38 -0.58
N PRO A 121 3.38 10.96 0.53
CA PRO A 121 4.48 10.01 0.45
C PRO A 121 4.01 8.63 0.00
N ARG A 122 4.90 7.93 -0.70
CA ARG A 122 4.64 6.58 -1.17
C ARG A 122 5.83 5.69 -0.92
N LEU A 123 5.55 4.49 -0.48
CA LEU A 123 6.52 3.43 -0.32
C LEU A 123 6.33 2.46 -1.47
N ARG A 124 7.29 2.42 -2.38
CA ARG A 124 7.25 1.57 -3.58
C ARG A 124 8.00 0.28 -3.32
N LEU A 125 7.34 -0.84 -3.59
CA LEU A 125 7.88 -2.17 -3.39
C LEU A 125 8.06 -2.84 -4.73
N GLY A 126 9.29 -3.19 -5.07
CA GLY A 126 9.61 -3.84 -6.32
C GLY A 126 8.98 -5.22 -6.42
N ILE A 127 8.31 -5.48 -7.53
CA ILE A 127 7.78 -6.81 -7.87
C ILE A 127 8.41 -7.37 -9.14
N GLY A 128 9.27 -6.57 -9.81
CA GLY A 128 9.87 -6.91 -11.10
C GLY A 128 8.91 -6.76 -12.26
N ARG A 129 9.44 -6.92 -13.47
CA ARG A 129 8.62 -6.89 -14.69
C ARG A 129 8.44 -8.29 -15.23
N PRO A 130 7.31 -8.56 -15.91
CA PRO A 130 7.18 -9.80 -16.68
C PRO A 130 8.14 -9.79 -17.86
N GLU A 131 8.37 -10.95 -18.45
CA GLU A 131 9.13 -11.06 -19.69
C GLU A 131 8.47 -10.25 -20.81
N PRO A 132 9.24 -9.77 -21.81
CA PRO A 132 8.78 -8.77 -22.80
C PRO A 132 7.47 -9.05 -23.50
N ASN A 133 7.10 -10.31 -23.70
CA ASN A 133 5.88 -10.69 -24.42
C ASN A 133 4.74 -11.15 -23.51
N ARG A 134 4.86 -10.93 -22.20
CA ARG A 134 3.82 -11.30 -21.23
C ARG A 134 2.88 -10.15 -20.95
N ASP A 135 1.63 -10.49 -20.66
CA ASP A 135 0.62 -9.55 -20.22
C ASP A 135 0.95 -8.98 -18.84
N VAL A 136 1.10 -7.66 -18.75
CA VAL A 136 1.39 -6.96 -17.49
C VAL A 136 0.25 -7.16 -16.47
N SER A 137 -1.01 -7.07 -16.90
CA SER A 137 -2.16 -7.28 -16.01
C SER A 137 -2.15 -8.69 -15.41
N GLY A 138 -1.89 -9.70 -16.21
CA GLY A 138 -1.77 -11.08 -15.72
C GLY A 138 -0.61 -11.25 -14.76
N PHE A 139 0.51 -10.57 -14.99
CA PHE A 139 1.67 -10.63 -14.11
C PHE A 139 1.36 -10.04 -12.72
N VAL A 140 0.79 -8.84 -12.64
CA VAL A 140 0.50 -8.19 -11.35
C VAL A 140 -0.59 -8.92 -10.57
N LEU A 141 -1.54 -9.55 -11.26
CA LEU A 141 -2.59 -10.36 -10.64
C LEU A 141 -2.15 -11.80 -10.38
N GLY A 142 -0.93 -12.17 -10.78
CA GLY A 142 -0.35 -13.46 -10.49
C GLY A 142 0.25 -13.52 -9.08
N LYS A 143 0.38 -14.75 -8.57
CA LYS A 143 1.02 -14.99 -7.28
C LYS A 143 2.55 -14.95 -7.42
N PHE A 144 3.23 -14.67 -6.33
CA PHE A 144 4.67 -14.81 -6.27
C PHE A 144 5.06 -16.27 -6.49
N ALA A 145 6.10 -16.49 -7.29
CA ALA A 145 6.63 -17.82 -7.52
C ALA A 145 7.32 -18.38 -6.28
N ASP A 146 7.37 -19.69 -6.11
CA ASP A 146 7.99 -20.32 -4.95
C ASP A 146 9.43 -19.84 -4.68
N PRO A 147 10.32 -19.67 -5.68
CA PRO A 147 11.65 -19.12 -5.43
C PRO A 147 11.66 -17.68 -4.91
N GLU A 148 10.58 -16.94 -5.12
CA GLU A 148 10.45 -15.53 -4.69
C GLU A 148 9.98 -15.39 -3.24
N THR A 149 9.37 -16.43 -2.66
CA THR A 149 8.69 -16.31 -1.36
C THR A 149 9.61 -15.98 -0.19
N GLY A 150 10.83 -16.53 -0.18
CA GLY A 150 11.81 -16.22 0.86
C GLY A 150 12.26 -14.78 0.83
N LEU A 151 12.51 -14.23 -0.35
CA LEU A 151 12.85 -12.82 -0.53
C LEU A 151 11.66 -11.93 -0.20
N LEU A 152 10.45 -12.34 -0.59
CA LEU A 152 9.22 -11.61 -0.25
C LEU A 152 9.06 -11.46 1.26
N GLU A 153 9.27 -12.52 2.04
CA GLU A 153 9.16 -12.45 3.49
C GLU A 153 10.13 -11.42 4.09
N LYS A 154 11.37 -11.37 3.61
CA LYS A 154 12.34 -10.37 4.04
C LYS A 154 11.91 -8.96 3.68
N VAL A 155 11.37 -8.78 2.48
CA VAL A 155 10.89 -7.47 2.01
C VAL A 155 9.72 -7.01 2.86
N LEU A 156 8.77 -7.88 3.17
CA LEU A 156 7.62 -7.52 4.00
C LEU A 156 8.04 -7.07 5.40
N ASP A 157 9.01 -7.74 6.00
CA ASP A 157 9.53 -7.35 7.31
C ASP A 157 10.23 -5.99 7.26
N THR A 158 11.09 -5.77 6.28
CA THR A 158 11.81 -4.50 6.10
C THR A 158 10.83 -3.37 5.78
N ALA A 159 9.89 -3.61 4.88
CA ALA A 159 8.90 -2.62 4.46
C ALA A 159 7.98 -2.22 5.61
N ALA A 160 7.60 -3.15 6.48
CA ALA A 160 6.76 -2.84 7.64
C ALA A 160 7.44 -1.90 8.64
N ASP A 161 8.77 -1.84 8.66
CA ASP A 161 9.51 -0.89 9.49
C ASP A 161 9.52 0.52 8.89
N GLN A 162 9.45 0.67 7.56
CA GLN A 162 9.54 1.96 6.87
C GLN A 162 8.35 2.90 7.16
N PRO A 163 7.09 2.46 7.11
CA PRO A 163 5.96 3.31 7.49
C PRO A 163 6.07 3.82 8.92
N ALA A 164 6.53 2.99 9.85
CA ALA A 164 6.74 3.38 11.23
C ALA A 164 7.76 4.52 11.33
N ARG A 165 8.91 4.39 10.67
CA ARG A 165 9.94 5.43 10.62
C ARG A 165 9.43 6.67 9.91
N GLY A 166 8.77 6.53 8.77
CA GLY A 166 8.18 7.63 8.04
C GLY A 166 7.17 8.41 8.86
N GLY A 167 6.34 7.71 9.63
CA GLY A 167 5.38 8.32 10.56
C GLY A 167 6.04 9.12 11.66
N MET A 168 7.22 8.72 12.11
CA MET A 168 8.01 9.46 13.10
C MET A 168 8.70 10.67 12.49
N GLU A 169 9.28 10.52 11.31
CA GLU A 169 10.04 11.57 10.60
C GLU A 169 9.13 12.63 9.98
N GLY A 170 7.92 12.29 9.62
CA GLY A 170 6.95 13.16 8.97
C GLY A 170 6.27 14.17 9.87
N ARG A 171 6.80 14.40 11.07
CA ARG A 171 6.17 15.28 12.08
C ARG A 171 6.98 16.46 12.48
#